data_993b2fcb8eb5074e1ab413523ed37555
#
_entry.id   993b2fcb8eb5074e1ab413523ed37555
#
_cell.length_a   1.000
_cell.length_b   1.000
_cell.length_c   1.000
_cell.angle_alpha   90.00
_cell.angle_beta   90.00
_cell.angle_gamma   90.00
#
_symmetry.space_group_name_H-M   'P 1'
#
loop_
_entity.id
_entity.type
_entity.pdbx_description
1 polymer ?
#
loop_
_entity_poly.entity_id
_entity_poly.type
_entity_poly.pdbx_seq_one_letter_code
_entity_poly.pdbx_strand_id
1 'polypeptide(L)'
;DIYHHYTTDEHLLLTLYHLHELKKVSFYKEIYSRLSQKVALHVSLLFHDIGKKGPKRHSIYGKELTQKIFKRLPLSEEDQKLSLWLIENHLLMSDIAFKNDPQDPDVIASFTSIANTQEKVNSLFLFTLCDIAAVGPNILNEWRISLLRSLLFNARDFLQRGLDTANYSSSVQESLKKMVVKQADKEMKAFIKKSIRYFPNLYWEAFSSKMILDIFNFYHDYQKNKKTLSVK
;
A
#
# COMPACT_ATOMS: atom_id res chain seq x y z
N ASP A 1 6.64 10.29 -25.70
CA ASP A 1 6.25 9.41 -24.58
C ASP A 1 5.29 8.34 -25.08
N ILE A 2 5.79 7.11 -25.23
CA ILE A 2 5.08 5.98 -25.85
C ILE A 2 4.06 5.33 -24.88
N TYR A 3 3.94 5.82 -23.64
CA TYR A 3 3.19 5.15 -22.57
C TYR A 3 1.96 5.91 -22.02
N HIS A 4 1.68 7.11 -22.49
CA HIS A 4 0.48 7.85 -22.07
C HIS A 4 -0.58 7.85 -23.16
N HIS A 5 -1.76 7.30 -22.88
CA HIS A 5 -2.93 7.40 -23.77
C HIS A 5 -3.45 8.83 -23.90
N TYR A 6 -3.09 9.71 -22.95
CA TYR A 6 -3.63 11.04 -22.79
C TYR A 6 -2.54 12.11 -22.80
N THR A 7 -2.89 13.34 -23.12
CA THR A 7 -2.03 14.51 -22.93
C THR A 7 -1.81 14.78 -21.44
N THR A 8 -0.78 15.55 -21.06
CA THR A 8 -0.47 15.80 -19.64
C THR A 8 -1.63 16.49 -18.93
N ASP A 9 -2.29 17.45 -19.57
CA ASP A 9 -3.45 18.18 -19.04
C ASP A 9 -4.67 17.27 -18.86
N GLU A 10 -4.96 16.40 -19.85
CA GLU A 10 -6.01 15.38 -19.72
C GLU A 10 -5.71 14.42 -18.58
N HIS A 11 -4.47 13.93 -18.47
CA HIS A 11 -4.04 13.05 -17.38
C HIS A 11 -4.28 13.70 -16.01
N LEU A 12 -3.86 14.96 -15.83
CA LEU A 12 -4.06 15.69 -14.57
C LEU A 12 -5.55 15.82 -14.20
N LEU A 13 -6.42 16.11 -15.17
CA LEU A 13 -7.87 16.15 -14.93
C LEU A 13 -8.46 14.77 -14.62
N LEU A 14 -7.97 13.72 -15.30
CA LEU A 14 -8.39 12.35 -15.04
C LEU A 14 -8.00 11.88 -13.63
N THR A 15 -6.88 12.32 -13.07
CA THR A 15 -6.54 11.99 -11.68
C THR A 15 -7.59 12.53 -10.70
N LEU A 16 -8.11 13.73 -10.90
CA LEU A 16 -9.19 14.28 -10.07
C LEU A 16 -10.52 13.54 -10.27
N TYR A 17 -10.83 13.14 -11.49
CA TYR A 17 -11.98 12.29 -11.78
C TYR A 17 -11.87 10.94 -11.04
N HIS A 18 -10.72 10.28 -11.11
CA HIS A 18 -10.49 9.02 -10.39
C HIS A 18 -10.56 9.18 -8.87
N LEU A 19 -10.11 10.29 -8.32
CA LEU A 19 -10.31 10.59 -6.89
C LEU A 19 -11.80 10.68 -6.54
N HIS A 20 -12.61 11.28 -7.42
CA HIS A 20 -14.07 11.33 -7.23
C HIS A 20 -14.67 9.92 -7.26
N GLU A 21 -14.28 9.06 -8.21
CA GLU A 21 -14.76 7.69 -8.32
C GLU A 21 -14.33 6.82 -7.11
N LEU A 22 -13.07 6.92 -6.68
CA LEU A 22 -12.59 6.21 -5.49
C LEU A 22 -13.43 6.50 -4.25
N LYS A 23 -13.90 7.75 -4.06
CA LYS A 23 -14.74 8.13 -2.91
C LYS A 23 -16.13 7.47 -2.92
N LYS A 24 -16.56 6.82 -3.98
CA LYS A 24 -17.79 6.02 -4.02
C LYS A 24 -17.62 4.66 -3.35
N VAL A 25 -16.39 4.15 -3.22
CA VAL A 25 -16.08 2.90 -2.55
C VAL A 25 -15.81 3.17 -1.08
N SER A 26 -16.50 2.46 -0.18
CA SER A 26 -16.49 2.69 1.27
C SER A 26 -15.07 2.73 1.86
N PHE A 27 -14.21 1.80 1.47
CA PHE A 27 -12.83 1.71 1.94
C PHE A 27 -12.01 2.99 1.64
N TYR A 28 -12.02 3.46 0.39
CA TYR A 28 -11.27 4.65 0.01
C TYR A 28 -11.92 5.93 0.54
N LYS A 29 -13.25 5.95 0.61
CA LYS A 29 -14.02 7.05 1.23
C LYS A 29 -13.62 7.24 2.69
N GLU A 30 -13.44 6.16 3.43
CA GLU A 30 -13.02 6.21 4.83
C GLU A 30 -11.62 6.82 4.95
N ILE A 31 -10.64 6.35 4.14
CA ILE A 31 -9.29 6.92 4.14
C ILE A 31 -9.34 8.41 3.81
N TYR A 32 -10.05 8.79 2.75
CA TYR A 32 -10.20 10.19 2.36
C TYR A 32 -10.87 11.05 3.44
N SER A 33 -11.89 10.52 4.13
CA SER A 33 -12.62 11.27 5.17
C SER A 33 -11.73 11.64 6.36
N ARG A 34 -10.74 10.79 6.66
CA ARG A 34 -9.78 10.97 7.76
C ARG A 34 -8.62 11.92 7.43
N LEU A 35 -8.46 12.32 6.16
CA LEU A 35 -7.45 13.32 5.82
C LEU A 35 -7.81 14.69 6.40
N SER A 36 -6.82 15.31 7.03
CA SER A 36 -6.91 16.69 7.53
C SER A 36 -6.74 17.69 6.38
N GLN A 37 -5.84 17.39 5.44
CA GLN A 37 -5.41 18.28 4.36
C GLN A 37 -5.93 17.78 3.00
N LYS A 38 -7.27 17.74 2.83
CA LYS A 38 -7.91 17.27 1.59
C LYS A 38 -7.59 18.16 0.39
N VAL A 39 -7.45 19.47 0.62
CA VAL A 39 -7.08 20.43 -0.42
C VAL A 39 -5.70 20.12 -0.98
N ALA A 40 -4.75 19.77 -0.11
CA ALA A 40 -3.41 19.39 -0.53
C ALA A 40 -3.40 18.21 -1.51
N LEU A 41 -4.23 17.19 -1.29
CA LEU A 41 -4.34 16.04 -2.20
C LEU A 41 -4.87 16.48 -3.59
N HIS A 42 -5.92 17.30 -3.64
CA HIS A 42 -6.47 17.75 -4.92
C HIS A 42 -5.48 18.61 -5.70
N VAL A 43 -4.83 19.55 -5.01
CA VAL A 43 -3.85 20.44 -5.62
C VAL A 43 -2.63 19.67 -6.11
N SER A 44 -2.15 18.68 -5.34
CA SER A 44 -1.02 17.86 -5.76
C SER A 44 -1.35 17.02 -7.00
N LEU A 45 -2.54 16.42 -7.09
CA LEU A 45 -2.99 15.68 -8.28
C LEU A 45 -3.05 16.60 -9.53
N LEU A 46 -3.46 17.86 -9.36
CA LEU A 46 -3.55 18.80 -10.46
C LEU A 46 -2.18 19.29 -10.96
N PHE A 47 -1.15 19.28 -10.11
CA PHE A 47 0.13 19.91 -10.44
C PHE A 47 1.34 18.94 -10.50
N HIS A 48 1.19 17.64 -10.20
CA HIS A 48 2.35 16.75 -10.04
C HIS A 48 3.23 16.63 -11.29
N ASP A 49 2.62 16.68 -12.46
CA ASP A 49 3.27 16.43 -13.75
C ASP A 49 3.58 17.68 -14.56
N ILE A 50 3.33 18.87 -14.03
CA ILE A 50 3.63 20.13 -14.74
C ILE A 50 5.12 20.30 -15.04
N GLY A 51 5.98 19.54 -14.39
CA GLY A 51 7.43 19.54 -14.59
C GLY A 51 7.93 18.62 -15.69
N LYS A 52 7.07 17.83 -16.39
CA LYS A 52 7.50 16.78 -17.36
C LYS A 52 8.38 17.26 -18.51
N LYS A 53 8.24 18.49 -18.94
CA LYS A 53 9.06 19.07 -20.03
C LYS A 53 10.26 19.90 -19.51
N GLY A 54 10.56 19.80 -18.22
CA GLY A 54 11.62 20.59 -17.59
C GLY A 54 13.03 20.02 -17.75
N PRO A 55 14.04 20.81 -17.42
CA PRO A 55 15.47 20.42 -17.56
C PRO A 55 15.95 19.51 -16.42
N LYS A 56 15.13 19.27 -15.40
CA LYS A 56 15.46 18.48 -14.20
C LYS A 56 14.52 17.27 -14.10
N ARG A 57 14.76 16.38 -13.12
CA ARG A 57 13.80 15.35 -12.73
C ARG A 57 12.42 16.00 -12.53
N HIS A 58 11.39 15.48 -13.24
CA HIS A 58 10.08 16.14 -13.38
C HIS A 58 9.39 16.46 -12.06
N SER A 59 9.53 15.58 -11.05
CA SER A 59 8.96 15.79 -9.72
C SER A 59 9.59 16.97 -8.97
N ILE A 60 10.91 17.14 -9.09
CA ILE A 60 11.64 18.28 -8.48
C ILE A 60 11.28 19.59 -9.20
N TYR A 61 11.29 19.58 -10.52
CA TYR A 61 10.95 20.76 -11.30
C TYR A 61 9.47 21.14 -11.15
N GLY A 62 8.57 20.14 -11.12
CA GLY A 62 7.15 20.34 -10.83
C GLY A 62 6.92 20.99 -9.46
N LYS A 63 7.61 20.54 -8.42
CA LYS A 63 7.59 21.17 -7.10
C LYS A 63 8.00 22.66 -7.16
N GLU A 64 9.12 22.97 -7.83
CA GLU A 64 9.63 24.35 -7.96
C GLU A 64 8.61 25.26 -8.68
N LEU A 65 7.98 24.77 -9.76
CA LEU A 65 6.94 25.49 -10.49
C LEU A 65 5.69 25.69 -9.63
N THR A 66 5.23 24.64 -8.96
CA THR A 66 4.05 24.68 -8.11
C THR A 66 4.24 25.65 -6.95
N GLN A 67 5.43 25.69 -6.36
CA GLN A 67 5.74 26.65 -5.28
C GLN A 67 5.61 28.12 -5.73
N LYS A 68 5.92 28.41 -6.99
CA LYS A 68 5.69 29.76 -7.55
C LYS A 68 4.20 30.05 -7.75
N ILE A 69 3.41 29.03 -8.17
CA ILE A 69 1.97 29.15 -8.36
C ILE A 69 1.27 29.36 -7.01
N PHE A 70 1.69 28.68 -5.95
CA PHE A 70 1.09 28.78 -4.61
C PHE A 70 1.13 30.18 -4.01
N LYS A 71 2.10 31.00 -4.38
CA LYS A 71 2.14 32.43 -3.98
C LYS A 71 0.90 33.21 -4.41
N ARG A 72 0.12 32.68 -5.37
CA ARG A 72 -1.07 33.31 -5.96
C ARG A 72 -2.36 32.64 -5.53
N LEU A 73 -2.30 31.54 -4.76
CA LEU A 73 -3.45 30.76 -4.33
C LEU A 73 -3.67 30.93 -2.82
N PRO A 74 -4.92 31.04 -2.36
CA PRO A 74 -5.24 31.17 -0.94
C PRO A 74 -5.20 29.79 -0.25
N LEU A 75 -4.02 29.17 -0.18
CA LEU A 75 -3.80 27.89 0.46
C LEU A 75 -3.17 28.09 1.83
N SER A 76 -3.57 27.28 2.82
CA SER A 76 -2.90 27.19 4.13
C SER A 76 -1.43 26.75 3.96
N GLU A 77 -0.58 27.10 4.91
CA GLU A 77 0.81 26.65 4.90
C GLU A 77 0.93 25.14 4.96
N GLU A 78 0.05 24.49 5.72
CA GLU A 78 -0.01 23.04 5.87
C GLU A 78 -0.37 22.38 4.53
N ASP A 79 -1.41 22.89 3.84
CA ASP A 79 -1.78 22.38 2.52
C ASP A 79 -0.66 22.58 1.50
N GLN A 80 0.02 23.73 1.52
CA GLN A 80 1.16 23.99 0.64
C GLN A 80 2.31 22.99 0.90
N LYS A 81 2.67 22.79 2.18
CA LYS A 81 3.76 21.88 2.59
C LYS A 81 3.45 20.44 2.15
N LEU A 82 2.24 19.94 2.42
CA LEU A 82 1.85 18.59 2.04
C LEU A 82 1.76 18.44 0.52
N SER A 83 1.18 19.42 -0.20
CA SER A 83 1.10 19.38 -1.66
C SER A 83 2.46 19.29 -2.32
N LEU A 84 3.40 20.15 -1.90
CA LEU A 84 4.76 20.14 -2.45
C LEU A 84 5.50 18.84 -2.14
N TRP A 85 5.27 18.27 -0.94
CA TRP A 85 5.83 16.97 -0.57
C TRP A 85 5.24 15.85 -1.43
N LEU A 86 3.92 15.84 -1.66
CA LEU A 86 3.26 14.85 -2.53
C LEU A 86 3.77 14.93 -3.96
N ILE A 87 3.89 16.12 -4.53
CA ILE A 87 4.42 16.33 -5.89
C ILE A 87 5.84 15.80 -6.01
N GLU A 88 6.71 16.08 -5.04
CA GLU A 88 8.09 15.61 -5.04
C GLU A 88 8.21 14.09 -4.94
N ASN A 89 7.32 13.46 -4.17
CA ASN A 89 7.38 12.05 -3.79
C ASN A 89 6.27 11.20 -4.45
N HIS A 90 5.59 11.70 -5.49
CA HIS A 90 4.41 11.02 -6.04
C HIS A 90 4.69 9.60 -6.58
N LEU A 91 5.91 9.32 -7.02
CA LEU A 91 6.33 8.00 -7.48
C LEU A 91 6.79 7.06 -6.35
N LEU A 92 7.00 7.58 -5.12
CA LEU A 92 7.61 6.83 -4.03
C LEU A 92 6.85 5.54 -3.70
N MET A 93 5.53 5.62 -3.56
CA MET A 93 4.73 4.47 -3.17
C MET A 93 4.68 3.39 -4.26
N SER A 94 4.50 3.78 -5.52
CA SER A 94 4.51 2.85 -6.66
C SER A 94 5.88 2.21 -6.87
N ASP A 95 6.94 3.00 -6.77
CA ASP A 95 8.32 2.49 -6.90
C ASP A 95 8.63 1.45 -5.83
N ILE A 96 8.25 1.69 -4.58
CA ILE A 96 8.48 0.75 -3.49
C ILE A 96 7.58 -0.47 -3.61
N ALA A 97 6.27 -0.29 -3.78
CA ALA A 97 5.31 -1.39 -3.81
C ALA A 97 5.51 -2.36 -4.98
N PHE A 98 6.00 -1.86 -6.13
CA PHE A 98 6.13 -2.71 -7.34
C PHE A 98 7.53 -3.28 -7.56
N LYS A 99 8.55 -2.74 -6.88
CA LYS A 99 9.95 -3.16 -7.05
C LYS A 99 10.51 -3.93 -5.86
N ASN A 100 9.80 -3.89 -4.71
CA ASN A 100 10.24 -4.53 -3.47
C ASN A 100 9.08 -5.33 -2.87
N ASP A 101 9.37 -6.12 -1.84
CA ASP A 101 8.34 -6.75 -1.03
C ASP A 101 7.73 -5.70 -0.06
N PRO A 102 6.45 -5.33 -0.21
CA PRO A 102 5.80 -4.36 0.66
C PRO A 102 5.57 -4.86 2.10
N GLN A 103 5.98 -6.09 2.42
CA GLN A 103 5.90 -6.70 3.75
C GLN A 103 7.26 -6.77 4.44
N ASP A 104 8.36 -6.53 3.71
CA ASP A 104 9.70 -6.52 4.27
C ASP A 104 9.83 -5.35 5.27
N PRO A 105 10.20 -5.62 6.55
CA PRO A 105 10.37 -4.58 7.56
C PRO A 105 11.36 -3.49 7.19
N ASP A 106 12.45 -3.81 6.48
CA ASP A 106 13.46 -2.84 6.07
C ASP A 106 12.91 -1.92 4.96
N VAL A 107 12.10 -2.49 4.05
CA VAL A 107 11.39 -1.73 3.01
C VAL A 107 10.37 -0.79 3.64
N ILE A 108 9.60 -1.27 4.61
CA ILE A 108 8.61 -0.47 5.35
C ILE A 108 9.30 0.65 6.12
N ALA A 109 10.39 0.36 6.82
CA ALA A 109 11.17 1.36 7.55
C ALA A 109 11.74 2.44 6.62
N SER A 110 12.28 2.04 5.46
CA SER A 110 12.78 2.96 4.43
C SER A 110 11.65 3.85 3.89
N PHE A 111 10.50 3.29 3.56
CA PHE A 111 9.33 4.03 3.09
C PHE A 111 8.84 5.03 4.14
N THR A 112 8.67 4.59 5.38
CA THR A 112 8.16 5.42 6.48
C THR A 112 9.16 6.46 6.97
N SER A 113 10.46 6.30 6.71
CA SER A 113 11.44 7.36 6.96
C SER A 113 11.17 8.61 6.11
N ILE A 114 10.61 8.44 4.93
CA ILE A 114 10.23 9.52 4.01
C ILE A 114 8.76 9.93 4.22
N ALA A 115 7.82 8.96 4.19
CA ALA A 115 6.38 9.16 4.44
C ALA A 115 6.08 9.02 5.94
N ASN A 116 6.64 9.90 6.76
CA ASN A 116 6.77 9.77 8.20
C ASN A 116 5.53 10.15 9.03
N THR A 117 4.37 10.29 8.40
CA THR A 117 3.08 10.53 9.07
C THR A 117 1.97 9.74 8.40
N GLN A 118 0.93 9.36 9.15
CA GLN A 118 -0.24 8.70 8.58
C GLN A 118 -0.95 9.56 7.52
N GLU A 119 -0.94 10.88 7.68
CA GLU A 119 -1.48 11.82 6.69
C GLU A 119 -0.75 11.69 5.34
N LYS A 120 0.59 11.67 5.35
CA LYS A 120 1.41 11.47 4.14
C LYS A 120 1.18 10.11 3.50
N VAL A 121 1.17 9.03 4.29
CA VAL A 121 0.94 7.66 3.80
C VAL A 121 -0.44 7.54 3.16
N ASN A 122 -1.49 8.03 3.82
CA ASN A 122 -2.86 7.98 3.34
C ASN A 122 -3.06 8.83 2.07
N SER A 123 -2.52 10.05 2.06
CA SER A 123 -2.60 10.95 0.91
C SER A 123 -1.85 10.38 -0.28
N LEU A 124 -0.65 9.85 -0.07
CA LEU A 124 0.17 9.25 -1.13
C LEU A 124 -0.48 7.98 -1.70
N PHE A 125 -1.13 7.18 -0.86
CA PHE A 125 -1.88 6.01 -1.31
C PHE A 125 -3.02 6.37 -2.27
N LEU A 126 -3.90 7.30 -1.87
CA LEU A 126 -4.99 7.77 -2.72
C LEU A 126 -4.46 8.45 -3.98
N PHE A 127 -3.40 9.24 -3.84
CA PHE A 127 -2.71 9.88 -4.94
C PHE A 127 -2.24 8.85 -5.98
N THR A 128 -1.48 7.84 -5.52
CA THR A 128 -0.89 6.81 -6.40
C THR A 128 -1.95 6.00 -7.14
N LEU A 129 -3.07 5.67 -6.47
CA LEU A 129 -4.20 5.01 -7.14
C LEU A 129 -4.78 5.88 -8.27
N CYS A 130 -4.98 7.17 -8.03
CA CYS A 130 -5.52 8.10 -9.01
C CYS A 130 -4.57 8.29 -10.19
N ASP A 131 -3.29 8.46 -9.92
CA ASP A 131 -2.26 8.67 -10.93
C ASP A 131 -2.16 7.45 -11.87
N ILE A 132 -2.05 6.23 -11.31
CA ILE A 132 -1.98 5.00 -12.12
C ILE A 132 -3.29 4.78 -12.91
N ALA A 133 -4.45 5.02 -12.30
CA ALA A 133 -5.73 4.87 -12.99
C ALA A 133 -5.88 5.84 -14.17
N ALA A 134 -5.31 7.04 -14.06
CA ALA A 134 -5.33 8.06 -15.10
C ALA A 134 -4.35 7.82 -16.25
N VAL A 135 -3.46 6.84 -16.18
CA VAL A 135 -2.55 6.48 -17.29
C VAL A 135 -3.31 5.84 -18.45
N GLY A 136 -4.32 5.04 -18.16
CA GLY A 136 -5.14 4.37 -19.18
C GLY A 136 -5.97 3.21 -18.62
N PRO A 137 -6.90 2.66 -19.44
CA PRO A 137 -7.74 1.55 -19.04
C PRO A 137 -6.93 0.33 -18.59
N ASN A 138 -7.35 -0.32 -17.51
CA ASN A 138 -6.76 -1.58 -16.99
C ASN A 138 -5.30 -1.46 -16.49
N ILE A 139 -4.71 -0.26 -16.45
CA ILE A 139 -3.36 -0.07 -15.91
C ILE A 139 -3.37 -0.31 -14.39
N LEU A 140 -4.37 0.22 -13.67
CA LEU A 140 -4.60 -0.07 -12.27
C LEU A 140 -5.43 -1.36 -12.15
N ASN A 141 -4.75 -2.50 -11.98
CA ASN A 141 -5.36 -3.81 -11.81
C ASN A 141 -5.35 -4.26 -10.34
N GLU A 142 -6.10 -5.35 -10.02
CA GLU A 142 -6.23 -5.89 -8.66
C GLU A 142 -4.87 -6.26 -8.02
N TRP A 143 -3.93 -6.78 -8.81
CA TRP A 143 -2.60 -7.11 -8.30
C TRP A 143 -1.85 -5.84 -7.82
N ARG A 144 -1.83 -4.77 -8.61
CA ARG A 144 -1.23 -3.50 -8.21
C ARG A 144 -1.91 -2.89 -6.99
N ILE A 145 -3.25 -2.95 -6.97
CA ILE A 145 -4.04 -2.49 -5.82
C ILE A 145 -3.66 -3.27 -4.56
N SER A 146 -3.49 -4.59 -4.65
CA SER A 146 -3.12 -5.42 -3.49
C SER A 146 -1.76 -5.07 -2.92
N LEU A 147 -0.75 -4.82 -3.77
CA LEU A 147 0.59 -4.39 -3.33
C LEU A 147 0.56 -3.02 -2.65
N LEU A 148 -0.16 -2.06 -3.25
CA LEU A 148 -0.31 -0.72 -2.66
C LEU A 148 -1.05 -0.77 -1.31
N ARG A 149 -2.07 -1.61 -1.18
CA ARG A 149 -2.78 -1.84 0.09
C ARG A 149 -1.87 -2.48 1.14
N SER A 150 -1.08 -3.47 0.75
CA SER A 150 -0.13 -4.11 1.65
C SER A 150 0.85 -3.07 2.22
N LEU A 151 1.46 -2.24 1.36
CA LEU A 151 2.36 -1.17 1.81
C LEU A 151 1.64 -0.14 2.69
N LEU A 152 0.40 0.25 2.34
CA LEU A 152 -0.41 1.17 3.16
C LEU A 152 -0.60 0.65 4.59
N PHE A 153 -1.07 -0.59 4.73
CA PHE A 153 -1.39 -1.16 6.04
C PHE A 153 -0.13 -1.35 6.87
N ASN A 154 0.94 -1.88 6.29
CA ASN A 154 2.20 -2.11 6.98
C ASN A 154 2.86 -0.79 7.42
N ALA A 155 2.85 0.23 6.55
CA ALA A 155 3.38 1.55 6.88
C ALA A 155 2.58 2.25 7.98
N ARG A 156 1.24 2.18 7.93
CA ARG A 156 0.37 2.75 8.98
C ARG A 156 0.61 2.10 10.32
N ASP A 157 0.73 0.80 10.33
CA ASP A 157 0.99 0.00 11.50
C ASP A 157 2.38 0.33 12.10
N PHE A 158 3.39 0.41 11.24
CA PHE A 158 4.74 0.83 11.63
C PHE A 158 4.75 2.21 12.28
N LEU A 159 4.08 3.20 11.67
CA LEU A 159 4.00 4.55 12.20
C LEU A 159 3.20 4.65 13.51
N GLN A 160 2.20 3.78 13.70
CA GLN A 160 1.40 3.77 14.92
C GLN A 160 2.15 3.20 16.11
N ARG A 161 3.07 2.28 15.88
CA ARG A 161 3.78 1.53 16.94
C ARG A 161 5.18 2.03 17.22
N GLY A 162 5.74 2.89 16.38
CA GLY A 162 7.13 3.29 16.47
C GLY A 162 8.10 2.16 16.10
N LEU A 163 9.39 2.31 16.46
CA LEU A 163 10.47 1.40 16.09
C LEU A 163 10.42 -0.01 16.75
N ASP A 164 9.45 -0.27 17.63
CA ASP A 164 9.27 -1.58 18.30
C ASP A 164 8.55 -2.64 17.44
N THR A 165 8.41 -2.42 16.14
CA THR A 165 7.61 -3.24 15.24
C THR A 165 8.12 -4.66 15.02
N ALA A 166 9.42 -4.93 15.16
CA ALA A 166 9.96 -6.28 15.05
C ALA A 166 9.38 -7.25 16.12
N ASN A 167 9.05 -6.74 17.30
CA ASN A 167 8.47 -7.53 18.39
C ASN A 167 6.95 -7.72 18.32
N TYR A 168 6.23 -6.86 17.65
CA TYR A 168 4.76 -6.89 17.65
C TYR A 168 4.16 -7.75 16.53
N SER A 169 4.67 -7.68 15.31
CA SER A 169 4.30 -8.63 14.23
C SER A 169 4.48 -10.06 14.76
N SER A 170 5.57 -10.31 15.49
CA SER A 170 5.79 -11.58 16.17
C SER A 170 4.73 -11.88 17.24
N SER A 171 4.23 -10.90 17.99
CA SER A 171 3.28 -11.15 19.09
C SER A 171 1.85 -11.42 18.59
N VAL A 172 1.38 -10.74 17.54
CA VAL A 172 0.08 -11.01 16.90
C VAL A 172 0.12 -12.34 16.17
N GLN A 173 1.17 -12.59 15.39
CA GLN A 173 1.37 -13.85 14.73
C GLN A 173 1.48 -15.00 15.74
N GLU A 174 2.22 -14.82 16.85
CA GLU A 174 2.30 -15.78 17.94
C GLU A 174 0.94 -16.03 18.59
N SER A 175 0.12 -15.00 18.77
CA SER A 175 -1.24 -15.14 19.32
C SER A 175 -2.14 -15.92 18.36
N LEU A 176 -2.09 -15.63 17.05
CA LEU A 176 -2.82 -16.36 16.02
C LEU A 176 -2.32 -17.81 15.90
N LYS A 177 -1.01 -18.05 15.92
CA LYS A 177 -0.42 -19.39 15.94
C LYS A 177 -0.91 -20.19 17.15
N LYS A 178 -0.95 -19.58 18.33
CA LYS A 178 -1.49 -20.21 19.55
C LYS A 178 -2.98 -20.51 19.42
N MET A 179 -3.78 -19.60 18.84
CA MET A 179 -5.21 -19.82 18.60
C MET A 179 -5.45 -20.99 17.63
N VAL A 180 -4.74 -21.04 16.50
CA VAL A 180 -4.84 -22.11 15.51
C VAL A 180 -4.46 -23.45 16.14
N VAL A 181 -3.35 -23.51 16.87
CA VAL A 181 -2.93 -24.72 17.59
C VAL A 181 -3.96 -25.12 18.65
N LYS A 182 -4.59 -24.18 19.36
CA LYS A 182 -5.62 -24.46 20.37
C LYS A 182 -6.87 -25.11 19.77
N GLN A 183 -7.29 -24.68 18.58
CA GLN A 183 -8.47 -25.17 17.87
C GLN A 183 -8.25 -26.53 17.18
N ALA A 184 -7.01 -26.93 16.96
CA ALA A 184 -6.65 -28.19 16.30
C ALA A 184 -6.78 -29.39 17.25
N ASP A 185 -7.05 -30.58 16.70
CA ASP A 185 -6.98 -31.85 17.41
C ASP A 185 -5.53 -32.27 17.70
N LYS A 186 -5.33 -33.41 18.40
CA LYS A 186 -4.00 -33.87 18.84
C LYS A 186 -3.05 -34.18 17.66
N GLU A 187 -3.55 -34.80 16.61
CA GLU A 187 -2.76 -35.16 15.42
C GLU A 187 -2.37 -33.88 14.63
N MET A 188 -3.34 -33.03 14.40
CA MET A 188 -3.15 -31.78 13.70
C MET A 188 -2.22 -30.80 14.44
N LYS A 189 -2.25 -30.78 15.79
CA LYS A 189 -1.29 -30.00 16.59
C LYS A 189 0.15 -30.35 16.30
N ALA A 190 0.46 -31.64 16.20
CA ALA A 190 1.80 -32.10 15.88
C ALA A 190 2.21 -31.72 14.46
N PHE A 191 1.28 -31.84 13.49
CA PHE A 191 1.48 -31.45 12.10
C PHE A 191 1.70 -29.95 11.94
N ILE A 192 0.85 -29.12 12.56
CA ILE A 192 0.98 -27.65 12.52
C ILE A 192 2.33 -27.22 13.07
N LYS A 193 2.74 -27.72 14.24
CA LYS A 193 4.04 -27.37 14.84
C LYS A 193 5.23 -27.67 13.91
N LYS A 194 5.16 -28.74 13.14
CA LYS A 194 6.21 -29.13 12.18
C LYS A 194 6.17 -28.27 10.90
N SER A 195 4.99 -27.91 10.45
CA SER A 195 4.76 -27.27 9.15
C SER A 195 4.71 -25.76 9.22
N ILE A 196 4.47 -25.18 10.39
CA ILE A 196 4.24 -23.74 10.61
C ILE A 196 5.35 -22.84 10.04
N ARG A 197 6.59 -23.32 10.09
CA ARG A 197 7.78 -22.60 9.59
C ARG A 197 7.81 -22.43 8.06
N TYR A 198 7.02 -23.22 7.33
CA TYR A 198 6.95 -23.16 5.87
C TYR A 198 5.81 -22.25 5.36
N PHE A 199 4.97 -21.76 6.28
CA PHE A 199 3.88 -20.86 5.92
C PHE A 199 4.36 -19.42 6.02
N PRO A 200 4.25 -18.65 4.91
CA PRO A 200 4.65 -17.24 4.89
C PRO A 200 3.87 -16.41 5.92
N ASN A 201 4.50 -15.38 6.43
CA ASN A 201 3.87 -14.47 7.40
C ASN A 201 2.56 -13.86 6.90
N LEU A 202 2.45 -13.65 5.58
CA LEU A 202 1.24 -13.16 4.91
C LEU A 202 -0.02 -13.96 5.27
N TYR A 203 0.08 -15.29 5.42
CA TYR A 203 -1.07 -16.12 5.78
C TYR A 203 -1.62 -15.81 7.18
N TRP A 204 -0.74 -15.43 8.10
CA TRP A 204 -1.13 -15.09 9.48
C TRP A 204 -1.82 -13.72 9.58
N GLU A 205 -1.64 -12.86 8.60
CA GLU A 205 -2.20 -11.51 8.55
C GLU A 205 -3.46 -11.42 7.66
N ALA A 206 -3.49 -12.26 6.61
CA ALA A 206 -4.56 -12.21 5.61
C ALA A 206 -5.79 -13.07 5.97
N PHE A 207 -5.61 -14.12 6.81
CA PHE A 207 -6.66 -15.10 7.04
C PHE A 207 -7.05 -15.21 8.52
N SER A 208 -8.32 -15.52 8.79
CA SER A 208 -8.79 -15.83 10.13
C SER A 208 -8.20 -17.16 10.64
N SER A 209 -8.16 -17.35 11.96
CA SER A 209 -7.67 -18.61 12.57
C SER A 209 -8.38 -19.86 12.04
N LYS A 210 -9.67 -19.74 11.70
CA LYS A 210 -10.45 -20.82 11.10
C LYS A 210 -9.96 -21.16 9.70
N MET A 211 -9.79 -20.13 8.83
CA MET A 211 -9.28 -20.34 7.46
C MET A 211 -7.86 -20.92 7.46
N ILE A 212 -7.01 -20.45 8.37
CA ILE A 212 -5.66 -20.99 8.53
C ILE A 212 -5.70 -22.47 8.93
N LEU A 213 -6.61 -22.84 9.83
CA LEU A 213 -6.80 -24.24 10.22
C LEU A 213 -7.29 -25.09 9.05
N ASP A 214 -8.22 -24.60 8.23
CA ASP A 214 -8.71 -25.27 7.02
C ASP A 214 -7.58 -25.48 6.00
N ILE A 215 -6.68 -24.51 5.82
CA ILE A 215 -5.50 -24.63 4.97
C ILE A 215 -4.56 -25.73 5.50
N PHE A 216 -4.33 -25.80 6.83
CA PHE A 216 -3.51 -26.87 7.42
C PHE A 216 -4.16 -28.24 7.27
N ASN A 217 -5.47 -28.36 7.43
CA ASN A 217 -6.22 -29.60 7.19
C ASN A 217 -6.05 -30.07 5.74
N PHE A 218 -6.28 -29.17 4.76
CA PHE A 218 -6.08 -29.46 3.34
C PHE A 218 -4.65 -29.93 3.03
N TYR A 219 -3.65 -29.23 3.58
CA TYR A 219 -2.23 -29.56 3.35
C TYR A 219 -1.85 -30.90 4.00
N HIS A 220 -2.39 -31.20 5.17
CA HIS A 220 -2.20 -32.48 5.86
C HIS A 220 -2.76 -33.63 5.05
N ASP A 221 -4.00 -33.50 4.54
CA ASP A 221 -4.65 -34.52 3.73
C ASP A 221 -3.92 -34.73 2.39
N TYR A 222 -3.46 -33.65 1.77
CA TYR A 222 -2.62 -33.74 0.56
C TYR A 222 -1.33 -34.51 0.82
N GLN A 223 -0.67 -34.28 1.94
CA GLN A 223 0.57 -34.99 2.31
C GLN A 223 0.31 -36.49 2.58
N LYS A 224 -0.80 -36.83 3.21
CA LYS A 224 -1.21 -38.24 3.43
C LYS A 224 -1.48 -38.95 2.09
N ASN A 225 -2.22 -38.33 1.20
CA ASN A 225 -2.55 -38.89 -0.12
C ASN A 225 -1.30 -39.05 -1.01
N LYS A 226 -0.38 -38.11 -0.97
CA LYS A 226 0.90 -38.20 -1.71
C LYS A 226 1.76 -39.38 -1.24
N LYS A 227 1.79 -39.68 0.04
CA LYS A 227 2.47 -40.85 0.57
C LYS A 227 1.84 -42.15 0.10
N THR A 228 0.52 -42.20 -0.04
CA THR A 228 -0.21 -43.37 -0.54
C THR A 228 0.03 -43.65 -2.02
N LEU A 229 0.24 -42.60 -2.82
CA LEU A 229 0.55 -42.67 -4.25
C LEU A 229 2.01 -43.04 -4.56
N SER A 230 2.94 -42.78 -3.63
CA SER A 230 4.37 -43.13 -3.78
C SER A 230 4.72 -44.56 -3.40
N VAL A 231 3.74 -45.34 -2.92
CA VAL A 231 3.91 -46.75 -2.49
C VAL A 231 3.27 -47.71 -3.51
N LYS A 232 2.79 -47.24 -4.62
CA LYS A 232 2.34 -48.01 -5.79
C LYS A 232 3.32 -47.84 -6.93
#